data_71180be1b1fd7168f0b31bf896c12f48
#
_entry.id   71180be1b1fd7168f0b31bf896c12f48
#
_cell.length_a   1.000
_cell.length_b   1.000
_cell.length_c   1.000
_cell.angle_alpha   90.00
_cell.angle_beta   90.00
_cell.angle_gamma   90.00
#
_symmetry.space_group_name_H-M   'P 1'
#
loop_
_entity.id
_entity.type
_entity.pdbx_description
1 polymer ?
#
loop_
_entity_poly.entity_id
_entity_poly.type
_entity_poly.pdbx_seq_one_letter_code
_entity_poly.pdbx_strand_id
1 'polypeptide(L)'
;MGLLEKTMVWQAAAMSRVPRLSDDHIRLVHREVTDTGVWPGMGHFTEELYDEHLASFLKDRPEGPIGVFAYGSLIWKRVFEPTAELRATALDWHRSFSLRQKRFRGTPECPGLMMQIDRGGICEGVLQMVPEGREWEILSDVWRREMTVRPPSYIPRWIDGKVQGEKGTRKALAFTANPESPNYAGQLPLDEVAACLSEACGPWGTGAEYLLQTVTSLEREGFHDPYLWDLQERVAELIEDRHSEAHGRASQRSQCGASPSAGRRQSQCGGAGGRGWGRGGIGRVRPLRAGMQGVMPRSLRAQRNQSAS
;
A
#
# COMPACT_ATOMS: atom_id res chain seq x y z
N MET A 1 -31.63 27.95 -5.03
CA MET A 1 -31.09 26.76 -5.71
C MET A 1 -29.90 26.28 -4.91
N GLY A 2 -30.11 25.16 -4.21
CA GLY A 2 -29.34 24.81 -3.02
C GLY A 2 -28.11 23.96 -3.29
N LEU A 3 -27.28 23.84 -2.27
CA LEU A 3 -26.09 23.00 -2.21
C LEU A 3 -26.34 21.52 -2.62
N LEU A 4 -27.56 21.01 -2.46
CA LEU A 4 -27.97 19.66 -2.84
C LEU A 4 -27.98 19.38 -4.35
N GLU A 5 -28.26 20.38 -5.18
CA GLU A 5 -28.24 20.24 -6.66
C GLU A 5 -26.79 20.17 -7.20
N LYS A 6 -25.84 20.81 -6.54
CA LYS A 6 -24.42 20.73 -6.94
C LYS A 6 -23.83 19.35 -6.69
N THR A 7 -24.27 18.65 -5.66
CA THR A 7 -23.80 17.28 -5.33
C THR A 7 -24.32 16.24 -6.34
N MET A 8 -25.52 16.42 -6.91
CA MET A 8 -26.11 15.49 -7.88
C MET A 8 -25.51 15.62 -9.30
N VAL A 9 -25.00 16.79 -9.69
CA VAL A 9 -24.41 16.99 -11.03
C VAL A 9 -23.05 16.27 -11.15
N TRP A 10 -22.42 15.92 -10.05
CA TRP A 10 -21.12 15.25 -10.02
C TRP A 10 -21.18 13.75 -10.35
N GLN A 11 -22.31 13.10 -10.13
CA GLN A 11 -22.45 11.65 -10.38
C GLN A 11 -22.71 11.28 -11.85
N ALA A 12 -23.03 12.22 -12.72
CA ALA A 12 -23.47 11.94 -14.09
C ALA A 12 -22.39 12.09 -15.17
N ALA A 13 -21.20 12.60 -14.87
CA ALA A 13 -20.18 12.93 -15.89
C ALA A 13 -18.91 12.07 -15.88
N ALA A 14 -18.74 11.18 -14.96
CA ALA A 14 -17.61 10.26 -14.95
C ALA A 14 -18.06 8.89 -15.49
N MET A 15 -18.03 8.70 -16.78
CA MET A 15 -17.77 7.38 -17.34
C MET A 15 -16.36 7.03 -16.84
N SER A 16 -16.28 6.38 -15.67
CA SER A 16 -15.01 5.96 -15.10
C SER A 16 -14.33 5.04 -16.11
N ARG A 17 -13.15 5.42 -16.56
CA ARG A 17 -12.31 4.54 -17.36
C ARG A 17 -12.07 3.28 -16.54
N VAL A 18 -12.10 2.13 -17.19
CA VAL A 18 -11.82 0.85 -16.54
C VAL A 18 -10.34 0.57 -16.69
N PRO A 19 -9.56 0.46 -15.59
CA PRO A 19 -8.15 0.11 -15.69
C PRO A 19 -7.99 -1.34 -16.21
N ARG A 20 -6.87 -1.62 -16.88
CA ARG A 20 -6.47 -2.98 -17.29
C ARG A 20 -6.15 -3.84 -16.06
N LEU A 21 -5.46 -3.25 -15.09
CA LEU A 21 -5.24 -3.89 -13.79
C LEU A 21 -6.58 -4.19 -13.11
N SER A 22 -6.78 -5.43 -12.66
CA SER A 22 -8.06 -5.92 -12.16
C SER A 22 -7.87 -6.83 -10.94
N ASP A 23 -8.97 -7.20 -10.29
CA ASP A 23 -8.96 -8.16 -9.19
C ASP A 23 -8.40 -9.54 -9.60
N ASP A 24 -8.54 -9.93 -10.86
CA ASP A 24 -7.96 -11.18 -11.37
C ASP A 24 -6.43 -11.12 -11.33
N HIS A 25 -5.83 -10.02 -11.75
CA HIS A 25 -4.38 -9.80 -11.65
C HIS A 25 -3.92 -9.81 -10.17
N ILE A 26 -4.69 -9.21 -9.27
CA ILE A 26 -4.37 -9.21 -7.84
C ILE A 26 -4.37 -10.63 -7.28
N ARG A 27 -5.35 -11.46 -7.65
CA ARG A 27 -5.41 -12.88 -7.21
C ARG A 27 -4.20 -13.69 -7.66
N LEU A 28 -3.61 -13.39 -8.83
CA LEU A 28 -2.43 -14.09 -9.34
C LEU A 28 -1.16 -13.81 -8.52
N VAL A 29 -1.08 -12.65 -7.87
CA VAL A 29 0.11 -12.22 -7.10
C VAL A 29 -0.11 -12.23 -5.59
N HIS A 30 -1.37 -12.34 -5.16
CA HIS A 30 -1.71 -12.39 -3.74
C HIS A 30 -1.20 -13.67 -3.09
N ARG A 31 -0.63 -13.53 -1.90
CA ARG A 31 -0.23 -14.64 -1.04
C ARG A 31 -0.42 -14.25 0.42
N GLU A 32 -0.67 -15.21 1.27
CA GLU A 32 -0.70 -14.98 2.71
C GLU A 32 0.71 -14.69 3.23
N VAL A 33 0.87 -13.55 3.89
CA VAL A 33 2.13 -13.12 4.50
C VAL A 33 1.90 -12.82 5.96
N THR A 34 2.67 -13.49 6.82
CA THR A 34 2.62 -13.24 8.27
C THR A 34 3.32 -11.94 8.61
N ASP A 35 2.69 -11.08 9.43
CA ASP A 35 3.32 -9.88 9.95
C ASP A 35 4.39 -10.25 11.00
N THR A 36 5.66 -10.05 10.65
CA THR A 36 6.80 -10.32 11.53
C THR A 36 7.10 -9.18 12.52
N GLY A 37 6.30 -8.13 12.53
CA GLY A 37 6.49 -6.98 13.40
C GLY A 37 7.41 -5.91 12.85
N VAL A 38 7.94 -5.07 13.73
CA VAL A 38 8.79 -3.94 13.37
C VAL A 38 10.17 -4.39 12.93
N TRP A 39 10.65 -3.79 11.85
CA TRP A 39 11.98 -4.05 11.35
C TRP A 39 13.05 -3.59 12.33
N PRO A 40 14.15 -4.34 12.55
CA PRO A 40 15.26 -3.93 13.40
C PRO A 40 15.81 -2.56 12.99
N GLY A 41 16.00 -1.66 13.95
CA GLY A 41 16.47 -0.29 13.72
C GLY A 41 15.37 0.73 13.43
N MET A 42 14.11 0.31 13.32
CA MET A 42 12.96 1.20 13.24
C MET A 42 12.28 1.30 14.60
N GLY A 43 12.08 2.52 15.09
CA GLY A 43 11.30 2.79 16.29
C GLY A 43 9.84 3.09 15.98
N HIS A 44 9.00 3.14 17.01
CA HIS A 44 7.65 3.69 16.94
C HIS A 44 7.62 5.06 17.61
N PHE A 45 6.64 5.87 17.23
CA PHE A 45 6.25 7.02 18.05
C PHE A 45 5.52 6.51 19.30
N THR A 46 5.80 7.11 20.46
CA THR A 46 4.96 6.98 21.65
C THR A 46 3.81 8.00 21.57
N GLU A 47 2.77 7.85 22.42
CA GLU A 47 1.66 8.81 22.43
C GLU A 47 2.15 10.23 22.74
N GLU A 48 3.07 10.37 23.67
CA GLU A 48 3.66 11.68 24.05
C GLU A 48 4.39 12.31 22.86
N LEU A 49 5.14 11.51 22.09
CA LEU A 49 5.87 12.00 20.91
C LEU A 49 4.92 12.39 19.76
N TYR A 50 3.79 11.69 19.60
CA TYR A 50 2.75 12.13 18.66
C TYR A 50 2.20 13.49 19.04
N ASP A 51 1.85 13.67 20.31
CA ASP A 51 1.26 14.91 20.83
C ASP A 51 2.26 16.06 20.74
N GLU A 52 3.51 15.86 21.14
CA GLU A 52 4.59 16.85 21.01
C GLU A 52 4.82 17.27 19.56
N HIS A 53 4.88 16.31 18.65
CA HIS A 53 5.13 16.56 17.24
C HIS A 53 3.97 17.32 16.60
N LEU A 54 2.73 16.90 16.86
CA LEU A 54 1.53 17.59 16.40
C LEU A 54 1.43 19.00 16.99
N ALA A 55 1.66 19.16 18.30
CA ALA A 55 1.64 20.47 18.96
C ALA A 55 2.69 21.42 18.37
N SER A 56 3.88 20.89 18.08
CA SER A 56 4.95 21.67 17.43
C SER A 56 4.55 22.11 16.03
N PHE A 57 3.99 21.20 15.22
CA PHE A 57 3.53 21.49 13.87
C PHE A 57 2.42 22.55 13.83
N LEU A 58 1.48 22.49 14.79
CA LEU A 58 0.35 23.41 14.86
C LEU A 58 0.73 24.83 15.32
N LYS A 59 1.94 25.06 15.84
CA LYS A 59 2.41 26.43 16.15
C LYS A 59 2.48 27.32 14.91
N ASP A 60 2.80 26.72 13.77
CA ASP A 60 2.92 27.40 12.48
C ASP A 60 1.67 27.20 11.60
N ARG A 61 0.52 26.89 12.23
CA ARG A 61 -0.73 26.71 11.48
C ARG A 61 -1.14 28.02 10.79
N PRO A 62 -1.58 27.95 9.52
CA PRO A 62 -2.16 29.11 8.86
C PRO A 62 -3.49 29.50 9.53
N GLU A 63 -3.88 30.75 9.36
CA GLU A 63 -5.18 31.23 9.82
C GLU A 63 -6.33 30.52 9.07
N GLY A 64 -7.45 30.36 9.75
CA GLY A 64 -8.68 29.80 9.19
C GLY A 64 -8.84 28.29 9.34
N PRO A 65 -9.83 27.70 8.65
CA PRO A 65 -10.14 26.28 8.73
C PRO A 65 -9.02 25.41 8.20
N ILE A 66 -8.71 24.32 8.90
CA ILE A 66 -7.70 23.34 8.47
C ILE A 66 -8.31 22.38 7.45
N GLY A 67 -7.57 22.13 6.38
CA GLY A 67 -7.86 21.06 5.43
C GLY A 67 -6.68 20.10 5.32
N VAL A 68 -6.98 18.80 5.22
CA VAL A 68 -6.00 17.74 4.94
C VAL A 68 -6.05 17.42 3.46
N PHE A 69 -4.92 17.54 2.77
CA PHE A 69 -4.82 17.23 1.35
C PHE A 69 -4.63 15.73 1.15
N ALA A 70 -5.67 15.06 0.67
CA ALA A 70 -5.70 13.66 0.34
C ALA A 70 -5.33 13.46 -1.14
N TYR A 71 -4.24 12.75 -1.39
CA TYR A 71 -3.72 12.48 -2.74
C TYR A 71 -3.62 10.98 -3.05
N GLY A 72 -3.88 10.12 -2.09
CA GLY A 72 -3.77 8.66 -2.17
C GLY A 72 -4.74 7.96 -1.25
N SER A 73 -4.24 7.09 -0.37
CA SER A 73 -5.09 6.23 0.48
C SER A 73 -6.05 6.98 1.41
N LEU A 74 -5.80 8.24 1.74
CA LEU A 74 -6.74 9.06 2.50
C LEU A 74 -8.05 9.35 1.73
N ILE A 75 -8.07 9.24 0.40
CA ILE A 75 -9.27 9.41 -0.41
C ILE A 75 -10.25 8.25 -0.17
N TRP A 76 -9.77 7.00 -0.22
CA TRP A 76 -10.61 5.81 -0.13
C TRP A 76 -10.60 5.13 1.25
N LYS A 77 -9.68 5.51 2.12
CA LYS A 77 -9.61 5.06 3.52
C LYS A 77 -9.49 6.29 4.41
N ARG A 78 -10.61 6.97 4.61
CA ARG A 78 -10.70 8.18 5.43
C ARG A 78 -10.38 7.88 6.89
N VAL A 79 -9.81 8.87 7.59
CA VAL A 79 -9.57 8.83 9.04
C VAL A 79 -10.71 9.49 9.79
N PHE A 80 -11.35 10.47 9.17
CA PHE A 80 -12.43 11.25 9.76
C PHE A 80 -13.49 11.59 8.72
N GLU A 81 -14.67 12.01 9.16
CA GLU A 81 -15.72 12.55 8.30
C GLU A 81 -15.50 14.06 8.11
N PRO A 82 -15.13 14.51 6.92
CA PRO A 82 -14.88 15.94 6.67
C PRO A 82 -16.18 16.75 6.58
N THR A 83 -16.13 18.03 6.99
CA THR A 83 -17.28 18.94 6.82
C THR A 83 -17.52 19.31 5.35
N ALA A 84 -16.49 19.25 4.53
CA ALA A 84 -16.55 19.43 3.08
C ALA A 84 -15.36 18.74 2.43
N GLU A 85 -15.56 18.26 1.20
CA GLU A 85 -14.51 17.77 0.32
C GLU A 85 -14.41 18.68 -0.89
N LEU A 86 -13.25 19.26 -1.10
CA LEU A 86 -13.02 20.24 -2.16
C LEU A 86 -11.96 19.68 -3.12
N ARG A 87 -12.22 19.75 -4.41
CA ARG A 87 -11.19 19.42 -5.40
C ARG A 87 -10.10 20.47 -5.35
N ALA A 88 -8.87 20.00 -5.22
CA ALA A 88 -7.72 20.89 -5.13
C ALA A 88 -6.51 20.35 -5.89
N THR A 89 -5.67 21.26 -6.33
CA THR A 89 -4.39 20.96 -6.97
C THR A 89 -3.27 21.46 -6.06
N ALA A 90 -2.46 20.55 -5.55
CA ALA A 90 -1.24 20.89 -4.83
C ALA A 90 -0.19 21.36 -5.85
N LEU A 91 0.32 22.57 -5.64
CA LEU A 91 1.32 23.19 -6.49
C LEU A 91 2.72 22.81 -6.01
N ASP A 92 3.62 22.53 -6.95
CA ASP A 92 5.00 22.10 -6.69
C ASP A 92 5.12 20.73 -5.99
N TRP A 93 4.14 19.83 -6.28
CA TRP A 93 4.13 18.46 -5.79
C TRP A 93 3.60 17.50 -6.87
N HIS A 94 4.14 16.28 -6.94
CA HIS A 94 3.65 15.23 -7.82
C HIS A 94 3.61 13.87 -7.09
N ARG A 95 2.77 12.95 -7.54
CA ARG A 95 2.73 11.57 -7.03
C ARG A 95 3.97 10.80 -7.43
N SER A 96 4.52 10.07 -6.49
CA SER A 96 5.69 9.21 -6.69
C SER A 96 5.58 7.96 -5.82
N PHE A 97 5.93 6.79 -6.35
CA PHE A 97 6.11 5.58 -5.56
C PHE A 97 7.51 5.54 -4.97
N SER A 98 7.77 6.42 -4.03
CA SER A 98 9.10 6.67 -3.45
C SER A 98 9.27 6.16 -2.01
N LEU A 99 8.26 5.55 -1.39
CA LEU A 99 8.34 4.95 -0.06
C LEU A 99 8.53 3.44 -0.14
N ARG A 100 9.71 2.95 0.22
CA ARG A 100 10.01 1.52 0.30
C ARG A 100 9.38 0.89 1.53
N GLN A 101 8.68 -0.23 1.32
CA GLN A 101 7.93 -0.94 2.37
C GLN A 101 8.48 -2.35 2.56
N LYS A 102 8.98 -2.65 3.77
CA LYS A 102 9.50 -3.97 4.15
C LYS A 102 8.56 -4.74 5.07
N ARG A 103 7.33 -4.24 5.30
CA ARG A 103 6.37 -4.84 6.22
C ARG A 103 4.94 -4.89 5.67
N PHE A 104 4.31 -3.76 5.40
CA PHE A 104 2.86 -3.71 5.16
C PHE A 104 2.44 -4.30 3.82
N ARG A 105 2.97 -3.78 2.72
CA ARG A 105 2.72 -4.24 1.34
C ARG A 105 3.98 -4.77 0.67
N GLY A 106 4.86 -5.37 1.47
CA GLY A 106 6.09 -6.01 1.08
C GLY A 106 6.68 -6.77 2.25
N THR A 107 7.81 -7.44 2.02
CA THR A 107 8.63 -8.11 3.02
C THR A 107 10.06 -7.64 2.91
N PRO A 108 10.95 -8.00 3.85
CA PRO A 108 12.39 -7.71 3.71
C PRO A 108 13.01 -8.30 2.45
N GLU A 109 12.56 -9.49 2.03
CA GLU A 109 13.06 -10.23 0.87
C GLU A 109 12.47 -9.70 -0.45
N CYS A 110 11.25 -9.15 -0.40
CA CYS A 110 10.55 -8.55 -1.53
C CYS A 110 9.90 -7.23 -1.08
N PRO A 111 10.69 -6.15 -0.94
CA PRO A 111 10.18 -4.87 -0.50
C PRO A 111 9.18 -4.29 -1.51
N GLY A 112 8.05 -3.79 -1.01
CA GLY A 112 7.08 -3.07 -1.83
C GLY A 112 7.38 -1.58 -1.94
N LEU A 113 6.54 -0.88 -2.66
CA LEU A 113 6.54 0.58 -2.77
C LEU A 113 5.15 1.14 -2.40
N MET A 114 5.16 2.28 -1.72
CA MET A 114 3.97 3.06 -1.42
C MET A 114 4.11 4.46 -2.01
N MET A 115 2.97 5.04 -2.35
CA MET A 115 2.90 6.36 -2.94
C MET A 115 3.07 7.45 -1.90
N GLN A 116 3.88 8.44 -2.25
CA GLN A 116 4.04 9.73 -1.56
C GLN A 116 3.81 10.87 -2.56
N ILE A 117 3.92 12.11 -2.12
CA ILE A 117 4.13 13.26 -3.02
C ILE A 117 5.54 13.81 -2.81
N ASP A 118 6.22 13.95 -3.92
CA ASP A 118 7.56 14.53 -4.02
C ASP A 118 7.52 15.95 -4.61
N ARG A 119 8.60 16.70 -4.45
CA ARG A 119 8.71 18.06 -4.97
C ARG A 119 8.68 18.10 -6.49
N GLY A 120 8.06 19.16 -7.02
CA GLY A 120 7.93 19.47 -8.43
C GLY A 120 6.57 19.06 -9.03
N GLY A 121 6.19 19.72 -10.11
CA GLY A 121 4.96 19.43 -10.84
C GLY A 121 3.68 19.87 -10.14
N ILE A 122 2.62 19.10 -10.36
CA ILE A 122 1.30 19.32 -9.76
C ILE A 122 0.69 17.98 -9.34
N CYS A 123 -0.15 18.02 -8.31
CA CYS A 123 -0.88 16.84 -7.84
C CYS A 123 -2.34 17.24 -7.60
N GLU A 124 -3.26 16.70 -8.38
CA GLU A 124 -4.70 16.83 -8.12
C GLU A 124 -5.13 15.91 -6.98
N GLY A 125 -6.06 16.35 -6.15
CA GLY A 125 -6.54 15.58 -5.01
C GLY A 125 -7.72 16.24 -4.33
N VAL A 126 -8.05 15.72 -3.15
CA VAL A 126 -9.17 16.17 -2.34
C VAL A 126 -8.67 16.90 -1.10
N LEU A 127 -9.13 18.11 -0.88
CA LEU A 127 -8.95 18.82 0.36
C LEU A 127 -10.10 18.48 1.30
N GLN A 128 -9.82 17.67 2.32
CA GLN A 128 -10.77 17.23 3.34
C GLN A 128 -10.78 18.24 4.49
N MET A 129 -11.87 18.99 4.64
CA MET A 129 -11.99 20.04 5.65
C MET A 129 -12.26 19.44 7.02
N VAL A 130 -11.39 19.77 7.97
CA VAL A 130 -11.48 19.31 9.36
C VAL A 130 -12.61 20.05 10.07
N PRO A 131 -13.54 19.37 10.78
CA PRO A 131 -14.54 20.00 11.62
C PRO A 131 -13.93 20.95 12.66
N GLU A 132 -14.48 22.17 12.72
CA GLU A 132 -14.04 23.19 13.65
C GLU A 132 -14.26 22.74 15.11
N GLY A 133 -13.30 23.02 15.98
CA GLY A 133 -13.31 22.60 17.39
C GLY A 133 -12.90 21.14 17.64
N ARG A 134 -12.66 20.33 16.59
CA ARG A 134 -12.19 18.95 16.69
C ARG A 134 -10.80 18.72 16.08
N GLU A 135 -10.08 19.82 15.79
CA GLU A 135 -8.83 19.74 15.04
C GLU A 135 -7.79 18.88 15.74
N TRP A 136 -7.63 19.04 17.05
CA TRP A 136 -6.67 18.24 17.82
C TRP A 136 -6.98 16.74 17.76
N GLU A 137 -8.20 16.37 18.04
CA GLU A 137 -8.65 14.96 18.05
C GLU A 137 -8.40 14.30 16.68
N ILE A 138 -8.89 14.96 15.63
CA ILE A 138 -8.83 14.45 14.26
C ILE A 138 -7.39 14.37 13.75
N LEU A 139 -6.63 15.43 13.94
CA LEU A 139 -5.23 15.47 13.50
C LEU A 139 -4.37 14.48 14.29
N SER A 140 -4.66 14.24 15.57
CA SER A 140 -3.99 13.17 16.33
C SER A 140 -4.18 11.79 15.69
N ASP A 141 -5.40 11.47 15.21
CA ASP A 141 -5.67 10.21 14.52
C ASP A 141 -4.98 10.15 13.15
N VAL A 142 -4.97 11.26 12.41
CA VAL A 142 -4.22 11.35 11.14
C VAL A 142 -2.72 11.17 11.37
N TRP A 143 -2.17 11.78 12.42
CA TRP A 143 -0.76 11.61 12.80
C TRP A 143 -0.41 10.17 13.11
N ARG A 144 -1.20 9.49 13.95
CA ARG A 144 -0.98 8.07 14.29
C ARG A 144 -1.02 7.17 13.07
N ARG A 145 -1.82 7.51 12.08
CA ARG A 145 -1.89 6.75 10.84
C ARG A 145 -0.68 6.98 9.94
N GLU A 146 -0.24 8.23 9.77
CA GLU A 146 0.78 8.58 8.78
C GLU A 146 2.22 8.52 9.35
N MET A 147 2.38 8.78 10.64
CA MET A 147 3.69 8.86 11.32
C MET A 147 4.01 7.57 12.08
N THR A 148 3.93 6.42 11.41
CA THR A 148 3.98 5.08 12.06
C THR A 148 5.37 4.64 12.51
N VAL A 149 6.45 5.26 12.03
CA VAL A 149 7.84 4.80 12.23
C VAL A 149 8.79 5.95 12.53
N ARG A 150 9.90 5.63 13.21
CA ARG A 150 11.00 6.56 13.46
C ARG A 150 12.31 5.99 12.93
N PRO A 151 13.13 6.76 12.17
CA PRO A 151 12.82 8.13 11.68
C PRO A 151 11.60 8.14 10.76
N PRO A 152 10.85 9.26 10.70
CA PRO A 152 9.58 9.33 9.97
C PRO A 152 9.79 9.20 8.47
N SER A 153 8.86 8.46 7.82
CA SER A 153 8.85 8.31 6.36
C SER A 153 8.19 9.49 5.64
N TYR A 154 7.44 10.30 6.36
CA TYR A 154 6.76 11.50 5.86
C TYR A 154 7.18 12.74 6.64
N ILE A 155 7.11 13.87 5.96
CA ILE A 155 7.20 15.20 6.57
C ILE A 155 5.83 15.87 6.43
N PRO A 156 5.13 16.16 7.54
CA PRO A 156 3.92 16.98 7.48
C PRO A 156 4.29 18.42 7.08
N ARG A 157 3.55 18.98 6.14
CA ARG A 157 3.79 20.34 5.62
C ARG A 157 2.49 21.07 5.37
N TRP A 158 2.54 22.40 5.53
CA TRP A 158 1.54 23.30 4.99
C TRP A 158 1.89 23.59 3.52
N ILE A 159 1.17 22.98 2.60
CA ILE A 159 1.37 23.16 1.15
C ILE A 159 0.34 24.12 0.56
N ASP A 160 0.64 24.67 -0.60
CA ASP A 160 -0.30 25.50 -1.36
C ASP A 160 -1.21 24.63 -2.21
N GLY A 161 -2.51 24.67 -1.92
CA GLY A 161 -3.56 23.99 -2.67
C GLY A 161 -4.45 25.00 -3.40
N LYS A 162 -4.56 24.86 -4.72
CA LYS A 162 -5.51 25.65 -5.53
C LYS A 162 -6.85 24.92 -5.57
N VAL A 163 -7.84 25.45 -4.85
CA VAL A 163 -9.19 24.88 -4.80
C VAL A 163 -9.95 25.22 -6.08
N GLN A 164 -10.64 24.25 -6.64
CA GLN A 164 -11.43 24.45 -7.86
C GLN A 164 -12.56 25.45 -7.60
N GLY A 165 -12.67 26.45 -8.48
CA GLY A 165 -13.70 27.50 -8.39
C GLY A 165 -13.39 28.62 -7.39
N GLU A 166 -12.25 28.57 -6.68
CA GLU A 166 -11.79 29.66 -5.80
C GLU A 166 -10.67 30.49 -6.44
N LYS A 167 -10.57 31.74 -6.01
CA LYS A 167 -9.43 32.62 -6.36
C LYS A 167 -8.32 32.42 -5.34
N GLY A 168 -7.08 32.30 -5.83
CA GLY A 168 -5.90 32.13 -4.97
C GLY A 168 -5.66 30.69 -4.54
N THR A 169 -4.82 30.53 -3.51
CA THR A 169 -4.46 29.23 -2.90
C THR A 169 -4.87 29.19 -1.44
N ARG A 170 -5.09 27.99 -0.92
CA ARG A 170 -5.26 27.72 0.51
C ARG A 170 -4.06 26.92 1.01
N LYS A 171 -3.64 27.16 2.24
CA LYS A 171 -2.71 26.27 2.91
C LYS A 171 -3.44 25.00 3.34
N ALA A 172 -2.86 23.85 3.00
CA ALA A 172 -3.39 22.53 3.33
C ALA A 172 -2.31 21.69 4.00
N LEU A 173 -2.69 20.92 5.02
CA LEU A 173 -1.81 19.90 5.58
C LEU A 173 -1.65 18.75 4.59
N ALA A 174 -0.41 18.41 4.25
CA ALA A 174 -0.08 17.21 3.49
C ALA A 174 1.09 16.46 4.13
N PHE A 175 1.08 15.13 3.99
CA PHE A 175 2.19 14.27 4.38
C PHE A 175 3.04 14.01 3.14
N THR A 176 4.19 14.67 3.07
CA THR A 176 5.07 14.66 1.90
C THR A 176 6.22 13.69 2.11
N ALA A 177 6.88 13.26 1.03
CA ALA A 177 8.07 12.41 1.12
C ALA A 177 9.15 13.05 2.00
N ASN A 178 9.84 12.18 2.76
CA ASN A 178 11.03 12.56 3.52
C ASN A 178 12.28 11.99 2.84
N PRO A 179 13.04 12.81 2.09
CA PRO A 179 14.25 12.34 1.42
C PRO A 179 15.35 11.84 2.35
N GLU A 180 15.32 12.24 3.64
CA GLU A 180 16.27 11.80 4.65
C GLU A 180 15.85 10.45 5.31
N SER A 181 14.65 9.98 5.01
CA SER A 181 14.19 8.69 5.54
C SER A 181 14.98 7.53 4.93
N PRO A 182 15.41 6.53 5.74
CA PRO A 182 16.04 5.32 5.21
C PRO A 182 15.11 4.49 4.32
N ASN A 183 13.81 4.80 4.33
CA ASN A 183 12.81 4.17 3.48
C ASN A 183 12.54 4.95 2.19
N TYR A 184 13.15 6.10 2.00
CA TYR A 184 12.99 6.86 0.77
C TYR A 184 13.77 6.20 -0.38
N ALA A 185 13.07 5.84 -1.45
CA ALA A 185 13.65 5.17 -2.62
C ALA A 185 14.12 6.15 -3.71
N GLY A 186 13.78 7.44 -3.57
CA GLY A 186 13.96 8.42 -4.63
C GLY A 186 12.97 8.26 -5.78
N GLN A 187 13.19 9.01 -6.84
CA GLN A 187 12.41 8.88 -8.08
C GLN A 187 12.92 7.68 -8.86
N LEU A 188 12.09 6.66 -8.98
CA LEU A 188 12.38 5.45 -9.74
C LEU A 188 11.74 5.54 -11.14
N PRO A 189 12.38 4.93 -12.16
CA PRO A 189 11.76 4.74 -13.47
C PRO A 189 10.44 3.96 -13.36
N LEU A 190 9.49 4.24 -14.26
CA LEU A 190 8.17 3.61 -14.26
C LEU A 190 8.26 2.08 -14.28
N ASP A 191 9.14 1.52 -15.10
CA ASP A 191 9.33 0.06 -15.20
C ASP A 191 9.84 -0.57 -13.90
N GLU A 192 10.70 0.10 -13.13
CA GLU A 192 11.16 -0.38 -11.83
C GLU A 192 10.03 -0.36 -10.80
N VAL A 193 9.23 0.69 -10.80
CA VAL A 193 8.03 0.78 -9.94
C VAL A 193 7.03 -0.31 -10.32
N ALA A 194 6.75 -0.49 -11.62
CA ALA A 194 5.84 -1.51 -12.10
C ALA A 194 6.30 -2.93 -11.74
N ALA A 195 7.58 -3.23 -11.92
CA ALA A 195 8.16 -4.51 -11.52
C ALA A 195 7.97 -4.77 -10.02
N CYS A 196 8.26 -3.79 -9.17
CA CYS A 196 8.06 -3.91 -7.74
C CYS A 196 6.58 -4.14 -7.37
N LEU A 197 5.66 -3.31 -7.89
CA LEU A 197 4.24 -3.40 -7.56
C LEU A 197 3.58 -4.68 -8.06
N SER A 198 4.08 -5.24 -9.16
CA SER A 198 3.57 -6.49 -9.73
C SER A 198 4.04 -7.76 -8.99
N GLU A 199 4.95 -7.65 -8.02
CA GLU A 199 5.49 -8.77 -7.23
C GLU A 199 5.26 -8.64 -5.74
N ALA A 200 5.36 -7.42 -5.22
CA ALA A 200 5.36 -7.20 -3.78
C ALA A 200 4.02 -7.53 -3.14
N CYS A 201 4.07 -8.34 -2.10
CA CYS A 201 2.93 -8.69 -1.26
C CYS A 201 3.39 -8.72 0.20
N GLY A 202 2.60 -8.15 1.06
CA GLY A 202 2.83 -8.13 2.50
C GLY A 202 1.56 -8.43 3.28
N PRO A 203 1.59 -8.32 4.63
CA PRO A 203 0.43 -8.60 5.49
C PRO A 203 -0.82 -7.79 5.17
N TRP A 204 -0.68 -6.65 4.52
CA TRP A 204 -1.80 -5.75 4.14
C TRP A 204 -2.21 -5.88 2.67
N GLY A 205 -1.72 -6.91 1.99
CA GLY A 205 -2.02 -7.18 0.58
C GLY A 205 -0.90 -6.80 -0.37
N THR A 206 -1.22 -6.75 -1.66
CA THR A 206 -0.24 -6.54 -2.74
C THR A 206 -0.02 -5.08 -3.08
N GLY A 207 1.12 -4.77 -3.72
CA GLY A 207 1.37 -3.46 -4.34
C GLY A 207 0.38 -3.16 -5.45
N ALA A 208 0.05 -4.17 -6.27
CA ALA A 208 -0.94 -4.07 -7.35
C ALA A 208 -2.34 -3.70 -6.84
N GLU A 209 -2.79 -4.29 -5.72
CA GLU A 209 -4.06 -3.93 -5.09
C GLU A 209 -4.09 -2.47 -4.65
N TYR A 210 -3.00 -2.00 -4.01
CA TYR A 210 -2.90 -0.60 -3.61
C TYR A 210 -2.99 0.36 -4.80
N LEU A 211 -2.31 0.04 -5.90
CA LEU A 211 -2.36 0.83 -7.13
C LEU A 211 -3.78 0.85 -7.71
N LEU A 212 -4.43 -0.31 -7.85
CA LEU A 212 -5.79 -0.40 -8.38
C LEU A 212 -6.79 0.41 -7.55
N GLN A 213 -6.74 0.29 -6.22
CA GLN A 213 -7.60 1.06 -5.32
C GLN A 213 -7.37 2.57 -5.47
N THR A 214 -6.13 2.99 -5.65
CA THR A 214 -5.78 4.40 -5.81
C THR A 214 -6.27 4.94 -7.15
N VAL A 215 -5.98 4.26 -8.26
CA VAL A 215 -6.46 4.65 -9.61
C VAL A 215 -7.98 4.75 -9.63
N THR A 216 -8.66 3.70 -9.17
CA THR A 216 -10.13 3.64 -9.17
C THR A 216 -10.75 4.75 -8.32
N SER A 217 -10.13 5.07 -7.19
CA SER A 217 -10.65 6.12 -6.30
C SER A 217 -10.44 7.50 -6.87
N LEU A 218 -9.30 7.78 -7.49
CA LEU A 218 -9.05 9.05 -8.18
C LEU A 218 -10.01 9.25 -9.35
N GLU A 219 -10.27 8.22 -10.15
CA GLU A 219 -11.24 8.29 -11.26
C GLU A 219 -12.67 8.55 -10.75
N ARG A 220 -13.08 7.96 -9.63
CA ARG A 220 -14.39 8.24 -9.01
C ARG A 220 -14.51 9.69 -8.57
N GLU A 221 -13.42 10.28 -8.09
CA GLU A 221 -13.36 11.70 -7.76
C GLU A 221 -13.20 12.59 -9.02
N GLY A 222 -13.11 12.00 -10.22
CA GLY A 222 -12.96 12.68 -11.49
C GLY A 222 -11.54 13.23 -11.72
N PHE A 223 -10.53 12.65 -11.07
CA PHE A 223 -9.12 12.93 -11.32
C PHE A 223 -8.53 11.85 -12.22
N HIS A 224 -7.91 12.28 -13.30
CA HIS A 224 -7.18 11.40 -14.20
C HIS A 224 -5.69 11.69 -14.06
N ASP A 225 -4.94 10.73 -13.48
CA ASP A 225 -3.51 10.84 -13.30
C ASP A 225 -2.78 9.99 -14.36
N PRO A 226 -2.16 10.59 -15.41
CA PRO A 226 -1.54 9.83 -16.50
C PRO A 226 -0.45 8.87 -16.00
N TYR A 227 0.37 9.28 -15.03
CA TYR A 227 1.41 8.43 -14.48
C TYR A 227 0.86 7.16 -13.85
N LEU A 228 -0.22 7.26 -13.07
CA LEU A 228 -0.86 6.09 -12.45
C LEU A 228 -1.55 5.21 -13.49
N TRP A 229 -2.06 5.78 -14.57
CA TRP A 229 -2.66 5.04 -15.67
C TRP A 229 -1.62 4.23 -16.44
N ASP A 230 -0.51 4.83 -16.83
CA ASP A 230 0.60 4.12 -17.47
C ASP A 230 1.16 3.02 -16.55
N LEU A 231 1.27 3.33 -15.26
CA LEU A 231 1.78 2.39 -14.26
C LEU A 231 0.87 1.17 -14.08
N GLN A 232 -0.47 1.36 -13.97
CA GLN A 232 -1.39 0.24 -13.80
C GLN A 232 -1.43 -0.66 -15.04
N GLU A 233 -1.30 -0.10 -16.22
CA GLU A 233 -1.22 -0.86 -17.45
C GLU A 233 0.04 -1.74 -17.48
N ARG A 234 1.18 -1.13 -17.16
CA ARG A 234 2.45 -1.85 -17.10
C ARG A 234 2.50 -2.93 -16.02
N VAL A 235 1.89 -2.69 -14.85
CA VAL A 235 1.76 -3.69 -13.78
C VAL A 235 0.92 -4.87 -14.24
N ALA A 236 -0.21 -4.62 -14.92
CA ALA A 236 -1.05 -5.69 -15.48
C ALA A 236 -0.28 -6.57 -16.47
N GLU A 237 0.42 -5.95 -17.43
CA GLU A 237 1.26 -6.66 -18.41
C GLU A 237 2.29 -7.58 -17.73
N LEU A 238 3.04 -7.04 -16.77
CA LEU A 238 4.06 -7.83 -16.06
C LEU A 238 3.49 -9.02 -15.28
N ILE A 239 2.27 -8.90 -14.76
CA ILE A 239 1.58 -10.00 -14.08
C ILE A 239 1.15 -11.08 -15.10
N GLU A 240 0.56 -10.66 -16.23
CA GLU A 240 0.12 -11.56 -17.31
C GLU A 240 1.30 -12.35 -17.90
N ASP A 241 2.41 -11.67 -18.20
CA ASP A 241 3.63 -12.27 -18.77
C ASP A 241 4.19 -13.37 -17.85
N ARG A 242 4.35 -13.06 -16.55
CA ARG A 242 4.83 -14.03 -15.57
C ARG A 242 3.90 -15.22 -15.40
N HIS A 243 2.60 -15.00 -15.42
CA HIS A 243 1.61 -16.07 -15.32
C HIS A 243 1.69 -16.99 -16.54
N SER A 244 1.81 -16.43 -17.75
CA SER A 244 1.96 -17.16 -19.01
C SER A 244 3.24 -18.00 -19.05
N GLU A 245 4.37 -17.44 -18.62
CA GLU A 245 5.64 -18.16 -18.53
C GLU A 245 5.58 -19.34 -17.54
N ALA A 246 4.93 -19.12 -16.38
CA ALA A 246 4.79 -20.18 -15.38
C ALA A 246 3.98 -21.37 -15.90
N HIS A 247 2.90 -21.10 -16.65
CA HIS A 247 2.08 -22.13 -17.29
C HIS A 247 2.82 -22.85 -18.42
N GLY A 248 3.59 -22.14 -19.24
CA GLY A 248 4.42 -22.73 -20.30
C GLY A 248 5.47 -23.70 -19.74
N ARG A 249 6.16 -23.32 -18.66
CA ARG A 249 7.14 -24.18 -17.98
C ARG A 249 6.51 -25.40 -17.32
N ALA A 250 5.30 -25.26 -16.73
CA ALA A 250 4.58 -26.39 -16.16
C ALA A 250 4.14 -27.40 -17.23
N SER A 251 3.65 -26.94 -18.38
CA SER A 251 3.26 -27.78 -19.52
C SER A 251 4.45 -28.53 -20.11
N GLN A 252 5.61 -27.92 -20.26
CA GLN A 252 6.83 -28.54 -20.73
C GLN A 252 7.33 -29.64 -19.78
N ARG A 253 7.28 -29.43 -18.47
CA ARG A 253 7.67 -30.42 -17.47
C ARG A 253 6.75 -31.64 -17.49
N SER A 254 5.45 -31.45 -17.71
CA SER A 254 4.48 -32.55 -17.84
C SER A 254 4.71 -33.40 -19.10
N GLN A 255 5.18 -32.83 -20.18
CA GLN A 255 5.49 -33.53 -21.42
C GLN A 255 6.81 -34.31 -21.38
N CYS A 256 7.82 -33.82 -20.63
CA CYS A 256 9.09 -34.53 -20.47
C CYS A 256 9.02 -35.70 -19.46
N GLY A 257 7.98 -35.77 -18.62
CA GLY A 257 7.79 -36.83 -17.62
C GLY A 257 7.18 -38.12 -18.13
N ALA A 258 6.72 -38.18 -19.38
CA ALA A 258 6.10 -39.34 -20.00
C ALA A 258 7.07 -40.07 -20.95
N SER A 259 8.17 -40.64 -20.44
CA SER A 259 8.92 -41.65 -21.17
C SER A 259 8.38 -42.99 -20.76
N PRO A 260 7.93 -43.85 -21.71
CA PRO A 260 7.50 -45.21 -21.39
C PRO A 260 8.72 -46.07 -21.05
N SER A 261 8.75 -46.58 -19.84
CA SER A 261 9.68 -47.65 -19.46
C SER A 261 9.34 -48.92 -20.22
N ALA A 262 10.05 -49.16 -21.30
CA ALA A 262 10.07 -50.47 -21.98
C ALA A 262 11.37 -51.19 -21.61
N GLY A 263 11.27 -52.39 -21.10
CA GLY A 263 12.40 -53.33 -21.12
C GLY A 263 12.68 -54.04 -19.81
N ARG A 264 11.80 -54.96 -19.48
CA ARG A 264 12.11 -56.10 -18.59
C ARG A 264 13.33 -56.88 -19.12
N ARG A 265 14.46 -56.87 -18.41
CA ARG A 265 15.41 -57.99 -18.50
C ARG A 265 15.72 -58.46 -17.09
N GLN A 266 15.30 -59.74 -16.86
CA GLN A 266 15.76 -60.57 -15.76
C GLN A 266 17.22 -60.96 -16.00
N SER A 267 18.05 -60.80 -14.99
CA SER A 267 19.21 -61.75 -14.82
C SER A 267 19.50 -61.83 -13.32
N GLN A 268 19.61 -63.07 -12.91
CA GLN A 268 19.82 -63.61 -11.59
C GLN A 268 21.29 -63.47 -11.12
N CYS A 269 21.44 -63.77 -9.83
CA CYS A 269 22.68 -64.12 -9.10
C CYS A 269 23.35 -62.91 -8.45
N GLY A 270 23.62 -62.86 -7.18
CA GLY A 270 23.91 -63.78 -6.12
C GLY A 270 24.72 -63.05 -5.07
N GLY A 271 24.44 -63.30 -3.83
CA GLY A 271 25.47 -63.48 -2.80
C GLY A 271 25.89 -62.27 -1.91
N ALA A 272 25.44 -62.36 -0.68
CA ALA A 272 26.24 -62.33 0.56
C ALA A 272 26.80 -61.05 1.19
N GLY A 273 26.44 -60.86 2.45
CA GLY A 273 27.26 -60.32 3.54
C GLY A 273 27.13 -58.82 3.81
N GLY A 274 26.61 -58.32 4.90
CA GLY A 274 26.77 -58.65 6.25
C GLY A 274 27.10 -57.41 7.08
N ARG A 275 26.38 -57.26 8.22
CA ARG A 275 26.74 -56.37 9.37
C ARG A 275 26.59 -54.83 9.13
N GLY A 276 25.87 -54.04 9.86
CA GLY A 276 25.43 -54.06 11.25
C GLY A 276 25.79 -52.71 11.89
N TRP A 277 24.94 -52.24 12.79
CA TRP A 277 25.12 -51.08 13.68
C TRP A 277 24.70 -49.73 13.05
N GLY A 278 23.95 -48.80 13.69
CA GLY A 278 23.50 -48.68 15.06
C GLY A 278 22.40 -47.62 15.17
N ARG A 279 21.59 -47.76 16.17
CA ARG A 279 20.47 -46.87 16.52
C ARG A 279 20.98 -45.55 17.10
N GLY A 280 20.34 -44.43 16.71
CA GLY A 280 20.52 -43.15 17.35
C GLY A 280 19.21 -42.36 17.30
N GLY A 281 18.67 -42.07 18.47
CA GLY A 281 17.37 -41.68 18.86
C GLY A 281 16.83 -40.37 18.30
N ILE A 282 15.51 -40.39 18.08
CA ILE A 282 14.68 -39.27 17.70
C ILE A 282 14.26 -38.53 18.98
N GLY A 283 14.82 -37.36 19.22
CA GLY A 283 14.34 -36.41 20.21
C GLY A 283 13.14 -35.60 19.69
N ARG A 284 11.97 -35.87 20.20
CA ARG A 284 10.78 -35.03 19.99
C ARG A 284 10.95 -33.71 20.77
N VAL A 285 11.05 -32.60 20.07
CA VAL A 285 10.92 -31.28 20.67
C VAL A 285 9.46 -30.85 20.61
N ARG A 286 8.85 -30.62 21.77
CA ARG A 286 7.51 -30.05 21.94
C ARG A 286 7.55 -28.55 21.57
N PRO A 287 6.54 -27.99 20.91
CA PRO A 287 6.43 -26.54 20.73
C PRO A 287 5.92 -25.89 22.04
N LEU A 288 6.68 -24.91 22.53
CA LEU A 288 6.24 -23.99 23.58
C LEU A 288 5.21 -23.02 23.00
N ARG A 289 4.01 -23.04 23.57
CA ARG A 289 3.01 -21.99 23.42
C ARG A 289 3.49 -20.74 24.14
N ALA A 290 3.82 -19.68 23.40
CA ALA A 290 3.91 -18.33 23.92
C ALA A 290 2.74 -17.52 23.35
N GLY A 291 1.75 -17.27 24.19
CA GLY A 291 0.69 -16.30 23.89
C GLY A 291 1.26 -14.88 24.06
N MET A 292 1.19 -14.09 23.03
CA MET A 292 1.21 -12.64 23.14
C MET A 292 0.07 -12.08 22.27
N GLN A 293 -1.00 -11.71 22.97
CA GLN A 293 -2.07 -10.91 22.39
C GLN A 293 -1.51 -9.49 22.15
N GLY A 294 -1.17 -9.18 20.91
CA GLY A 294 -0.93 -7.82 20.48
C GLY A 294 -2.24 -7.04 20.53
N VAL A 295 -2.28 -6.00 21.34
CA VAL A 295 -3.40 -5.07 21.45
C VAL A 295 -3.49 -4.27 20.16
N MET A 296 -4.48 -4.57 19.33
CA MET A 296 -4.84 -3.73 18.18
C MET A 296 -5.55 -2.45 18.65
N PRO A 297 -5.29 -1.30 18.03
CA PRO A 297 -6.08 -0.09 18.29
C PRO A 297 -7.56 -0.33 18.04
N ARG A 298 -8.42 0.23 18.89
CA ARG A 298 -9.88 0.03 18.88
C ARG A 298 -10.57 0.32 17.53
N SER A 299 -10.00 1.20 16.68
CA SER A 299 -10.54 1.57 15.37
C SER A 299 -10.49 0.47 14.31
N LEU A 300 -9.65 -0.56 14.47
CA LEU A 300 -9.53 -1.67 13.50
C LEU A 300 -10.44 -2.86 13.83
N ARG A 301 -11.09 -2.88 15.01
CA ARG A 301 -11.97 -3.98 15.41
C ARG A 301 -13.35 -3.98 14.74
N ALA A 302 -13.81 -2.82 14.26
CA ALA A 302 -15.15 -2.67 13.67
C ALA A 302 -15.28 -3.16 12.23
N GLN A 303 -14.19 -3.41 11.53
CA GLN A 303 -14.23 -3.75 10.09
C GLN A 303 -14.21 -5.25 9.77
N ARG A 304 -14.05 -6.14 10.77
CA ARG A 304 -14.06 -7.59 10.52
C ARG A 304 -15.46 -8.22 10.41
N ASN A 305 -16.51 -7.51 10.82
CA ASN A 305 -17.88 -8.04 10.85
C ASN A 305 -18.80 -7.63 9.70
N GLN A 306 -18.28 -6.95 8.67
CA GLN A 306 -19.10 -6.55 7.50
C GLN A 306 -18.83 -7.34 6.22
N SER A 307 -18.00 -8.38 6.28
CA SER A 307 -17.72 -9.24 5.10
C SER A 307 -18.35 -10.63 5.21
N ALA A 308 -19.31 -10.83 6.11
CA ALA A 308 -20.07 -12.06 6.23
C ALA A 308 -21.55 -11.73 6.44
N SER A 309 -22.20 -11.27 5.38
CA SER A 309 -23.67 -11.35 5.19
C SER A 309 -23.95 -11.15 3.70
#